data_2430cb9d5cf4265000686038e56317de
#
_entry.id   2430cb9d5cf4265000686038e56317de
#
_cell.length_a   1.000
_cell.length_b   1.000
_cell.length_c   1.000
_cell.angle_alpha   90.00
_cell.angle_beta   90.00
_cell.angle_gamma   90.00
#
_symmetry.space_group_name_H-M   'P 1'
#
loop_
_entity.id
_entity.type
_entity.pdbx_description
1 polymer ?
#
loop_
_entity_poly.entity_id
_entity_poly.type
_entity_poly.pdbx_seq_one_letter_code
_entity_poly.pdbx_strand_id
1 'polypeptide(L)'
;MRHDDLAARLRVALDQRDDLALAGVLNPQVRLLVDTGDETGAEERGRARVIRVLRERLASHPDAALEAAHGSGGPGIALRRRDGEVIGVLCLEVGSTNEVDARQYGGPRIEVLWLTTAPGKLAHWNRRRPDID
;
A
#
# COMPACT_ATOMS: atom_id res chain seq x y z
N MET A 1 -5.57 9.49 -14.86
CA MET A 1 -5.57 9.44 -13.38
C MET A 1 -4.14 9.40 -12.88
N ARG A 2 -3.85 10.21 -11.91
CA ARG A 2 -2.50 10.30 -11.36
C ARG A 2 -2.26 9.19 -10.34
N HIS A 3 -0.99 8.84 -10.14
CA HIS A 3 -0.61 7.86 -9.12
C HIS A 3 -1.01 8.31 -7.72
N ASP A 4 -0.94 9.62 -7.45
CA ASP A 4 -1.38 10.17 -6.16
C ASP A 4 -2.85 9.90 -5.89
N ASP A 5 -3.69 10.00 -6.93
CA ASP A 5 -5.12 9.74 -6.79
C ASP A 5 -5.38 8.28 -6.46
N LEU A 6 -4.62 7.37 -7.07
CA LEU A 6 -4.75 5.94 -6.78
C LEU A 6 -4.32 5.63 -5.36
N ALA A 7 -3.22 6.24 -4.91
CA ALA A 7 -2.75 6.05 -3.54
C ALA A 7 -3.77 6.56 -2.53
N ALA A 8 -4.36 7.72 -2.78
CA ALA A 8 -5.38 8.29 -1.91
C ALA A 8 -6.63 7.41 -1.86
N ARG A 9 -7.06 6.92 -3.02
CA ARG A 9 -8.24 6.04 -3.10
C ARG A 9 -7.98 4.72 -2.38
N LEU A 10 -6.78 4.17 -2.54
CA LEU A 10 -6.39 2.95 -1.85
C LEU A 10 -6.41 3.17 -0.34
N ARG A 11 -5.85 4.27 0.13
CA ARG A 11 -5.79 4.59 1.55
C ARG A 11 -7.19 4.69 2.15
N VAL A 12 -8.10 5.41 1.50
CA VAL A 12 -9.47 5.57 1.98
C VAL A 12 -10.19 4.22 2.00
N ALA A 13 -10.03 3.43 0.95
CA ALA A 13 -10.67 2.12 0.85
C ALA A 13 -10.19 1.17 1.95
N LEU A 14 -8.89 1.19 2.24
CA LEU A 14 -8.35 0.37 3.33
C LEU A 14 -8.85 0.85 4.69
N ASP A 15 -8.89 2.15 4.89
CA ASP A 15 -9.32 2.76 6.14
C ASP A 15 -10.80 2.45 6.43
N GLN A 16 -11.62 2.48 5.39
CA GLN A 16 -13.05 2.21 5.50
C GLN A 16 -13.40 0.73 5.38
N ARG A 17 -12.41 -0.12 5.13
CA ARG A 17 -12.62 -1.56 4.91
C ARG A 17 -13.62 -1.83 3.79
N ASP A 18 -13.52 -1.03 2.73
CA ASP A 18 -14.44 -1.10 1.60
C ASP A 18 -13.85 -2.00 0.52
N ASP A 19 -14.22 -3.27 0.54
CA ASP A 19 -13.68 -4.25 -0.40
C ASP A 19 -14.03 -3.93 -1.85
N LEU A 20 -15.18 -3.36 -2.08
CA LEU A 20 -15.60 -3.00 -3.43
C LEU A 20 -14.72 -1.86 -3.97
N ALA A 21 -14.45 -0.87 -3.15
CA ALA A 21 -13.56 0.22 -3.53
C ALA A 21 -12.13 -0.27 -3.75
N LEU A 22 -11.67 -1.21 -2.90
CA LEU A 22 -10.35 -1.84 -3.09
C LEU A 22 -10.29 -2.54 -4.44
N ALA A 23 -11.33 -3.30 -4.78
CA ALA A 23 -11.39 -3.98 -6.06
C ALA A 23 -11.34 -2.99 -7.23
N GLY A 24 -11.87 -1.79 -7.02
CA GLY A 24 -11.90 -0.75 -8.05
C GLY A 24 -10.55 -0.14 -8.38
N VAL A 25 -9.59 -0.18 -7.44
CA VAL A 25 -8.26 0.41 -7.67
C VAL A 25 -7.18 -0.63 -7.95
N LEU A 26 -7.46 -1.90 -7.70
CA LEU A 26 -6.48 -2.98 -7.91
C LEU A 26 -6.74 -3.70 -9.22
N ASN A 27 -5.66 -3.97 -9.95
CA ASN A 27 -5.74 -4.84 -11.12
C ASN A 27 -6.17 -6.23 -10.66
N PRO A 28 -7.02 -6.95 -11.44
CA PRO A 28 -7.41 -8.31 -11.07
C PRO A 28 -6.22 -9.25 -10.86
N GLN A 29 -5.07 -8.96 -11.50
CA GLN A 29 -3.85 -9.75 -11.39
C GLN A 29 -2.83 -9.11 -10.46
N VAL A 30 -3.24 -8.21 -9.58
CA VAL A 30 -2.35 -7.48 -8.69
C VAL A 30 -1.49 -8.43 -7.86
N ARG A 31 -0.25 -8.01 -7.60
CA ARG A 31 0.68 -8.75 -6.78
C ARG A 31 1.02 -7.92 -5.55
N LEU A 32 1.08 -8.59 -4.42
CA LEU A 32 1.56 -8.00 -3.17
C LEU A 32 2.86 -8.66 -2.79
N LEU A 33 3.91 -7.87 -2.67
CA LEU A 33 5.22 -8.34 -2.24
C LEU A 33 5.46 -7.80 -0.85
N VAL A 34 5.70 -8.71 0.10
CA VAL A 34 5.94 -8.33 1.50
C VAL A 34 7.41 -8.51 1.82
N ASP A 35 8.06 -7.44 2.22
CA ASP A 35 9.47 -7.43 2.58
C ASP A 35 9.58 -7.27 4.09
N THR A 36 9.94 -8.34 4.77
CA THR A 36 10.11 -8.35 6.23
C THR A 36 11.57 -8.17 6.64
N GLY A 37 12.47 -8.07 5.67
CA GLY A 37 13.90 -7.92 5.93
C GLY A 37 14.64 -9.22 6.12
N ASP A 38 13.94 -10.34 6.05
CA ASP A 38 14.55 -11.67 6.16
C ASP A 38 13.92 -12.60 5.10
N GLU A 39 14.13 -13.89 5.26
CA GLU A 39 13.66 -14.88 4.28
C GLU A 39 12.17 -15.18 4.40
N THR A 40 11.47 -14.59 5.36
CA THR A 40 10.06 -14.87 5.57
C THR A 40 9.15 -13.98 4.71
N GLY A 41 9.72 -13.18 3.83
CA GLY A 41 8.95 -12.37 2.89
C GLY A 41 8.05 -13.25 2.04
N ALA A 42 6.95 -12.67 1.58
CA ALA A 42 5.93 -13.41 0.85
C ALA A 42 5.47 -12.66 -0.40
N GLU A 43 4.93 -13.42 -1.34
CA GLU A 43 4.27 -12.84 -2.50
C GLU A 43 2.87 -13.43 -2.57
N GLU A 44 1.87 -12.54 -2.75
CA GLU A 44 0.49 -12.94 -2.97
C GLU A 44 0.04 -12.44 -4.32
N ARG A 45 -0.77 -13.20 -5.01
CA ARG A 45 -1.28 -12.85 -6.32
C ARG A 45 -2.79 -12.93 -6.36
N GLY A 46 -3.39 -12.05 -7.13
CA GLY A 46 -4.82 -12.01 -7.30
C GLY A 46 -5.49 -11.06 -6.34
N ARG A 47 -6.46 -10.32 -6.87
CA ARG A 47 -7.09 -9.23 -6.13
C ARG A 47 -7.74 -9.67 -4.82
N ALA A 48 -8.50 -10.76 -4.85
CA ALA A 48 -9.18 -11.23 -3.65
C ALA A 48 -8.20 -11.61 -2.55
N ARG A 49 -7.12 -12.30 -2.92
CA ARG A 49 -6.11 -12.71 -1.96
C ARG A 49 -5.33 -11.55 -1.39
N VAL A 50 -4.97 -10.60 -2.25
CA VAL A 50 -4.26 -9.40 -1.83
C VAL A 50 -5.09 -8.59 -0.85
N ILE A 51 -6.38 -8.41 -1.15
CA ILE A 51 -7.27 -7.67 -0.25
C ILE A 51 -7.33 -8.36 1.11
N ARG A 52 -7.48 -9.67 1.13
CA ARG A 52 -7.55 -10.42 2.38
C ARG A 52 -6.28 -10.27 3.22
N VAL A 53 -5.12 -10.39 2.58
CA VAL A 53 -3.84 -10.27 3.28
C VAL A 53 -3.64 -8.87 3.84
N LEU A 54 -3.98 -7.84 3.06
CA LEU A 54 -3.87 -6.45 3.53
C LEU A 54 -4.76 -6.23 4.75
N ARG A 55 -5.99 -6.74 4.71
CA ARG A 55 -6.92 -6.58 5.83
C ARG A 55 -6.43 -7.30 7.08
N GLU A 56 -5.87 -8.49 6.92
CA GLU A 56 -5.31 -9.24 8.05
C GLU A 56 -4.16 -8.48 8.70
N ARG A 57 -3.30 -7.89 7.88
CA ARG A 57 -2.17 -7.13 8.40
C ARG A 57 -2.60 -5.87 9.13
N LEU A 58 -3.59 -5.18 8.61
CA LEU A 58 -4.13 -4.00 9.28
C LEU A 58 -4.82 -4.36 10.59
N ALA A 59 -5.52 -5.49 10.62
CA ALA A 59 -6.20 -5.95 11.82
C ALA A 59 -5.22 -6.29 12.94
N SER A 60 -3.97 -6.62 12.60
CA SER A 60 -2.93 -6.90 13.59
C SER A 60 -2.44 -5.64 14.30
N HIS A 61 -2.79 -4.47 13.79
CA HIS A 61 -2.34 -3.19 14.34
C HIS A 61 -3.51 -2.22 14.46
N PRO A 62 -4.46 -2.51 15.35
CA PRO A 62 -5.69 -1.70 15.43
C PRO A 62 -5.45 -0.26 15.90
N ASP A 63 -4.31 0.01 16.54
CA ASP A 63 -3.95 1.35 16.99
C ASP A 63 -3.22 2.18 15.93
N ALA A 64 -2.96 1.59 14.78
CA ALA A 64 -2.20 2.28 13.73
C ALA A 64 -3.13 2.96 12.75
N ALA A 65 -2.67 4.08 12.20
CA ALA A 65 -3.39 4.84 11.19
C ALA A 65 -2.64 4.84 9.87
N LEU A 66 -3.39 4.92 8.79
CA LEU A 66 -2.83 5.03 7.45
C LEU A 66 -2.72 6.51 7.09
N GLU A 67 -1.57 6.90 6.56
CA GLU A 67 -1.38 8.26 6.10
C GLU A 67 -0.63 8.29 4.78
N ALA A 68 -0.83 9.36 4.02
CA ALA A 68 -0.15 9.53 2.76
C ALA A 68 1.35 9.68 3.00
N ALA A 69 2.15 9.08 2.13
CA ALA A 69 3.60 9.12 2.23
C ALA A 69 4.21 9.28 0.84
N HIS A 70 5.40 9.84 0.79
CA HIS A 70 6.17 9.93 -0.44
C HIS A 70 7.56 9.40 -0.20
N GLY A 71 7.98 8.48 -1.04
CA GLY A 71 9.32 7.93 -1.03
C GLY A 71 10.00 8.20 -2.36
N SER A 72 11.19 7.66 -2.52
CA SER A 72 11.96 7.83 -3.75
C SER A 72 11.26 7.21 -4.97
N GLY A 73 10.38 6.27 -4.74
CA GLY A 73 9.64 5.60 -5.81
C GLY A 73 8.28 6.22 -6.12
N GLY A 74 7.89 7.30 -5.44
CA GLY A 74 6.62 7.96 -5.66
C GLY A 74 5.68 7.88 -4.47
N PRO A 75 4.37 8.09 -4.70
CA PRO A 75 3.38 8.10 -3.62
C PRO A 75 3.18 6.73 -3.02
N GLY A 76 2.86 6.70 -1.75
CA GLY A 76 2.60 5.48 -1.01
C GLY A 76 1.76 5.76 0.23
N ILE A 77 1.72 4.77 1.10
CA ILE A 77 0.94 4.84 2.34
C ILE A 77 1.82 4.34 3.47
N ALA A 78 1.91 5.12 4.53
CA ALA A 78 2.62 4.71 5.74
C ALA A 78 1.61 4.25 6.79
N LEU A 79 1.96 3.18 7.49
CA LEU A 79 1.19 2.68 8.63
C LEU A 79 1.92 3.15 9.88
N ARG A 80 1.32 4.08 10.61
CA ARG A 80 1.94 4.74 11.76
C ARG A 80 1.18 4.45 13.02
N ARG A 81 1.89 4.02 14.04
CA ARG A 81 1.28 3.76 15.34
C ARG A 81 0.98 5.07 16.06
N ARG A 82 0.18 4.96 17.11
CA ARG A 82 -0.24 6.12 17.90
C ARG A 82 0.95 6.87 18.48
N ASP A 83 2.03 6.17 18.83
CA ASP A 83 3.24 6.80 19.35
C ASP A 83 4.08 7.48 18.27
N GLY A 84 3.68 7.40 17.02
CA GLY A 84 4.38 8.02 15.90
C GLY A 84 5.32 7.11 15.16
N GLU A 85 5.51 5.89 15.60
CA GLU A 85 6.40 4.95 14.93
C GLU A 85 5.78 4.43 13.65
N VAL A 86 6.53 4.48 12.55
CA VAL A 86 6.12 3.87 11.27
C VAL A 86 6.49 2.39 11.32
N ILE A 87 5.48 1.53 11.18
CA ILE A 87 5.65 0.07 11.26
C ILE A 87 5.47 -0.61 9.93
N GLY A 88 5.08 0.11 8.91
CA GLY A 88 4.96 -0.41 7.57
C GLY A 88 4.83 0.70 6.55
N VAL A 89 5.33 0.46 5.35
CA VAL A 89 5.18 1.38 4.23
C VAL A 89 4.73 0.59 3.03
N LEU A 90 3.65 1.04 2.42
CA LEU A 90 3.08 0.41 1.23
C LEU A 90 3.33 1.31 0.04
N CYS A 91 4.12 0.82 -0.91
CA CYS A 91 4.39 1.51 -2.15
C CYS A 91 3.62 0.83 -3.27
N LEU A 92 3.20 1.60 -4.25
CA LEU A 92 2.41 1.06 -5.34
C LEU A 92 3.06 1.29 -6.69
N GLU A 93 2.84 0.36 -7.59
CA GLU A 93 3.29 0.45 -8.96
C GLU A 93 2.07 0.31 -9.86
N VAL A 94 1.89 1.31 -10.71
CA VAL A 94 0.76 1.37 -11.63
C VAL A 94 1.24 0.92 -13.00
N GLY A 95 0.51 0.00 -13.60
CA GLY A 95 0.87 -0.50 -14.90
C GLY A 95 0.59 0.48 -16.01
N SER A 96 1.26 0.28 -17.16
CA SER A 96 0.97 1.03 -18.35
C SER A 96 -0.45 0.70 -18.80
N THR A 97 -1.25 1.74 -19.03
CA THR A 97 -2.62 1.55 -19.51
C THR A 97 -2.67 1.79 -20.99
N ASN A 98 -3.01 0.75 -21.76
CA ASN A 98 -3.29 0.93 -23.17
C ASN A 98 -4.78 1.27 -23.34
N GLU A 99 -5.19 1.58 -24.58
CA GLU A 99 -6.57 1.96 -24.85
C GLU A 99 -7.58 0.88 -24.47
N VAL A 100 -7.21 -0.38 -24.68
CA VAL A 100 -8.09 -1.50 -24.38
C VAL A 100 -8.33 -1.59 -22.88
N ASP A 101 -7.27 -1.50 -22.09
CA ASP A 101 -7.36 -1.55 -20.65
C ASP A 101 -8.16 -0.36 -20.09
N ALA A 102 -7.94 0.82 -20.67
CA ALA A 102 -8.67 2.02 -20.23
C ALA A 102 -10.16 1.88 -20.46
N ARG A 103 -10.57 1.28 -21.59
CA ARG A 103 -11.98 1.06 -21.90
C ARG A 103 -12.58 -0.01 -20.99
N GLN A 104 -11.83 -1.05 -20.71
CA GLN A 104 -12.32 -2.20 -19.95
C GLN A 104 -12.42 -1.92 -18.47
N TYR A 105 -11.45 -1.18 -17.92
CA TYR A 105 -11.33 -1.00 -16.47
C TYR A 105 -11.54 0.45 -16.00
N GLY A 106 -11.78 1.36 -16.93
CA GLY A 106 -12.02 2.74 -16.56
C GLY A 106 -10.77 3.54 -16.19
N GLY A 107 -9.58 3.07 -16.60
CA GLY A 107 -8.32 3.76 -16.37
C GLY A 107 -7.26 2.88 -15.72
N PRO A 108 -6.12 3.48 -15.34
CA PRO A 108 -5.03 2.71 -14.75
C PRO A 108 -5.39 2.14 -13.39
N ARG A 109 -4.78 1.01 -13.07
CA ARG A 109 -4.97 0.33 -11.80
C ARG A 109 -3.63 -0.10 -11.26
N ILE A 110 -3.61 -0.35 -9.96
CA ILE A 110 -2.40 -0.78 -9.27
C ILE A 110 -2.09 -2.22 -9.66
N GLU A 111 -0.89 -2.46 -10.17
CA GLU A 111 -0.44 -3.80 -10.55
C GLU A 111 0.40 -4.46 -9.47
N VAL A 112 1.18 -3.69 -8.73
CA VAL A 112 2.05 -4.24 -7.70
C VAL A 112 1.98 -3.37 -6.46
N LEU A 113 1.89 -4.03 -5.32
CA LEU A 113 2.02 -3.39 -4.01
C LEU A 113 3.24 -3.97 -3.31
N TRP A 114 4.05 -3.09 -2.76
CA TRP A 114 5.25 -3.46 -2.00
C TRP A 114 5.02 -3.05 -0.56
N LEU A 115 4.88 -4.01 0.33
CA LEU A 115 4.72 -3.73 1.75
C LEU A 115 6.04 -4.02 2.45
N THR A 116 6.65 -2.98 3.00
CA THR A 116 7.90 -3.09 3.73
C THR A 116 7.62 -2.98 5.21
N THR A 117 7.98 -4.02 5.96
CA THR A 117 7.89 -4.01 7.42
C THR A 117 9.26 -4.25 8.07
N ALA A 118 10.31 -4.30 7.26
CA ALA A 118 11.67 -4.52 7.74
C ALA A 118 12.13 -3.36 8.61
N PRO A 119 12.49 -3.60 9.89
CA PRO A 119 12.88 -2.50 10.79
C PRO A 119 14.03 -1.65 10.27
N GLY A 120 15.02 -2.29 9.63
CA GLY A 120 16.15 -1.56 9.08
C GLY A 120 15.76 -0.58 7.99
N LYS A 121 14.79 -0.95 7.17
CA LYS A 121 14.30 -0.07 6.09
C LYS A 121 13.38 1.00 6.62
N LEU A 122 12.66 0.73 7.70
CA LEU A 122 11.76 1.69 8.31
C LEU A 122 12.49 2.71 9.17
N ALA A 123 13.73 2.46 9.54
CA ALA A 123 14.52 3.38 10.36
C ALA A 123 14.60 4.77 9.70
N HIS A 124 14.72 4.81 8.38
CA HIS A 124 14.75 6.07 7.63
C HIS A 124 13.47 6.89 7.85
N TRP A 125 12.32 6.25 7.87
CA TRP A 125 11.04 6.90 8.11
C TRP A 125 10.92 7.41 9.54
N ASN A 126 11.44 6.67 10.48
CA ASN A 126 11.34 7.01 11.89
C ASN A 126 12.31 8.11 12.31
N ARG A 127 13.44 8.24 11.64
CA ARG A 127 14.42 9.27 11.93
C ARG A 127 14.01 10.67 11.49
N ARG A 128 13.01 10.77 10.63
CA ARG A 128 12.57 12.07 10.09
C ARG A 128 11.37 12.64 10.82
N ARG A 129 11.15 12.21 12.02
CA ARG A 129 10.01 12.70 12.78
C ARG A 129 10.23 14.14 13.20
N PRO A 130 9.26 15.03 12.92
CA PRO A 130 9.45 16.45 13.19
C PRO A 130 9.45 16.81 14.66
N ASP A 131 8.95 15.95 15.51
CA ASP A 131 8.89 16.17 16.94
C ASP A 131 10.23 15.97 17.64
N ILE A 132 11.24 15.62 16.92
CA ILE A 132 12.56 15.37 17.47
C ILE A 132 13.32 16.66 17.76
N ASP A 133 12.92 17.71 17.14
CA ASP A 133 13.60 19.00 17.25
C ASP A 133 13.45 19.66 18.62
#